data_8fcbcf75e139d2075a6cea53d623e088
#
_entry.id   8fcbcf75e139d2075a6cea53d623e088
#
_cell.length_a   1.000
_cell.length_b   1.000
_cell.length_c   1.000
_cell.angle_alpha   90.00
_cell.angle_beta   90.00
_cell.angle_gamma   90.00
#
_symmetry.space_group_name_H-M   'P 1'
#
loop_
_entity.id
_entity.type
_entity.pdbx_description
1 polymer ?
#
loop_
_entity_poly.entity_id
_entity_poly.type
_entity_poly.pdbx_seq_one_letter_code
_entity_poly.pdbx_strand_id
1 'polypeptide(L)'
;MKIPQYIEEIISTVNKNGYEAYVVGGAVRDNLLNITPTDYDVTTSCPPEKIISLFDNTVPTGLKHGTVTVIKNKIATEVTTYRIDGNYSDARSPDSVEFTNNLSLDLSRRDFTINAMAYSSEAGLIDLFCGTEDIKNKIIRTVGDPKKRFCEDALRILRAIRFACQLNFSIEKNTLSAALKYDGTLSKISKERVFTELSKALLGECGDMLEFFIKNGGLEFLGINSAQSLKPIYKAPKNFASRFFMFFVLTDADFGKISSELKFSNNLYSNVSALLDLNGEILNDDKITLKHLLNKYSPDVLEEYLECLSILYNRDVSKILDKINEIIDNNEVYKISMLDISGNDLLTLGFKGEIIGIILNDLLNQCIIDPKYNNKAVLIDFIKSKYSN
;
A
#
# COMPACT_ATOMS: atom_id res chain seq x y z
N MET A 1 -26.88 11.54 -2.29
CA MET A 1 -25.43 11.49 -2.60
C MET A 1 -25.01 12.81 -3.26
N LYS A 2 -23.80 13.27 -3.01
CA LYS A 2 -23.22 14.39 -3.78
C LYS A 2 -22.18 13.81 -4.74
N ILE A 3 -22.38 14.02 -6.04
CA ILE A 3 -21.39 13.69 -7.06
C ILE A 3 -20.79 14.97 -7.64
N PRO A 4 -19.51 14.97 -8.05
CA PRO A 4 -18.86 16.15 -8.61
C PRO A 4 -19.53 16.63 -9.91
N GLN A 5 -19.49 17.93 -10.16
CA GLN A 5 -20.12 18.53 -11.34
C GLN A 5 -19.61 17.92 -12.65
N TYR A 6 -18.31 17.60 -12.78
CA TYR A 6 -17.76 17.01 -14.00
C TYR A 6 -18.34 15.62 -14.29
N ILE A 7 -18.71 14.84 -13.26
CA ILE A 7 -19.40 13.54 -13.39
C ILE A 7 -20.85 13.76 -13.81
N GLU A 8 -21.57 14.70 -13.20
CA GLU A 8 -22.94 15.08 -13.60
C GLU A 8 -22.98 15.49 -15.08
N GLU A 9 -21.99 16.24 -15.54
CA GLU A 9 -21.88 16.66 -16.94
C GLU A 9 -21.62 15.48 -17.88
N ILE A 10 -20.80 14.49 -17.47
CA ILE A 10 -20.57 13.25 -18.24
C ILE A 10 -21.89 12.49 -18.37
N ILE A 11 -22.57 12.24 -17.25
CA ILE A 11 -23.86 11.50 -17.22
C ILE A 11 -24.91 12.24 -18.06
N SER A 12 -25.07 13.56 -17.87
CA SER A 12 -26.03 14.36 -18.61
C SER A 12 -25.76 14.35 -20.13
N THR A 13 -24.48 14.39 -20.55
CA THR A 13 -24.12 14.32 -21.97
C THR A 13 -24.55 12.98 -22.57
N VAL A 14 -24.31 11.87 -21.88
CA VAL A 14 -24.69 10.54 -22.31
C VAL A 14 -26.23 10.40 -22.35
N ASN A 15 -26.93 10.85 -21.30
CA ASN A 15 -28.41 10.77 -21.21
C ASN A 15 -29.11 11.59 -22.32
N LYS A 16 -28.61 12.80 -22.61
CA LYS A 16 -29.13 13.65 -23.71
C LYS A 16 -29.00 13.03 -25.09
N ASN A 17 -28.10 12.06 -25.25
CA ASN A 17 -27.92 11.31 -26.49
C ASN A 17 -28.69 9.97 -26.51
N GLY A 18 -29.63 9.77 -25.58
CA GLY A 18 -30.55 8.62 -25.57
C GLY A 18 -29.98 7.37 -24.92
N TYR A 19 -28.91 7.48 -24.13
CA TYR A 19 -28.31 6.38 -23.40
C TYR A 19 -28.46 6.58 -21.89
N GLU A 20 -28.33 5.51 -21.12
CA GLU A 20 -28.28 5.56 -19.66
C GLU A 20 -26.84 5.67 -19.16
N ALA A 21 -26.61 6.40 -18.06
CA ALA A 21 -25.33 6.47 -17.39
C ALA A 21 -25.45 6.65 -15.87
N TYR A 22 -24.62 5.95 -15.12
CA TYR A 22 -24.64 5.95 -13.66
C TYR A 22 -23.22 5.91 -13.10
N VAL A 23 -23.02 6.58 -11.96
CA VAL A 23 -21.85 6.31 -11.10
C VAL A 23 -22.02 4.92 -10.50
N VAL A 24 -20.92 4.17 -10.39
CA VAL A 24 -20.95 2.78 -9.87
C VAL A 24 -19.75 2.48 -8.95
N GLY A 25 -19.81 1.33 -8.32
CA GLY A 25 -18.66 0.74 -7.64
C GLY A 25 -18.28 1.44 -6.35
N GLY A 26 -16.98 1.66 -6.16
CA GLY A 26 -16.40 2.22 -4.94
C GLY A 26 -16.98 3.59 -4.56
N ALA A 27 -17.18 4.46 -5.54
CA ALA A 27 -17.71 5.80 -5.29
C ALA A 27 -19.11 5.80 -4.69
N VAL A 28 -19.99 4.89 -5.12
CA VAL A 28 -21.34 4.76 -4.54
C VAL A 28 -21.26 4.28 -3.09
N ARG A 29 -20.48 3.21 -2.85
CA ARG A 29 -20.23 2.68 -1.50
C ARG A 29 -19.67 3.74 -0.55
N ASP A 30 -18.63 4.43 -0.98
CA ASP A 30 -17.90 5.39 -0.14
C ASP A 30 -18.80 6.58 0.22
N ASN A 31 -19.60 7.09 -0.72
CA ASN A 31 -20.62 8.10 -0.43
C ASN A 31 -21.65 7.63 0.61
N LEU A 32 -22.11 6.37 0.53
CA LEU A 32 -23.04 5.80 1.51
C LEU A 32 -22.42 5.64 2.90
N LEU A 33 -21.09 5.45 2.95
CA LEU A 33 -20.31 5.41 4.19
C LEU A 33 -19.89 6.80 4.69
N ASN A 34 -20.27 7.89 4.00
CA ASN A 34 -19.80 9.26 4.25
C ASN A 34 -18.27 9.41 4.13
N ILE A 35 -17.64 8.59 3.30
CA ILE A 35 -16.24 8.68 2.91
C ILE A 35 -16.18 9.43 1.57
N THR A 36 -15.28 10.40 1.44
CA THR A 36 -15.06 11.10 0.17
C THR A 36 -14.38 10.15 -0.82
N PRO A 37 -15.03 9.82 -1.97
CA PRO A 37 -14.41 8.98 -2.98
C PRO A 37 -13.17 9.64 -3.59
N THR A 38 -12.15 8.84 -3.88
CA THR A 38 -10.93 9.30 -4.57
C THR A 38 -11.11 9.36 -6.08
N ASP A 39 -11.94 8.47 -6.61
CA ASP A 39 -12.22 8.30 -8.03
C ASP A 39 -13.69 7.96 -8.27
N TYR A 40 -14.16 8.21 -9.49
CA TYR A 40 -15.53 7.95 -9.89
C TYR A 40 -15.53 7.17 -11.20
N ASP A 41 -16.12 5.97 -11.17
CA ASP A 41 -16.38 5.17 -12.36
C ASP A 41 -17.81 5.38 -12.82
N VAL A 42 -18.00 5.48 -14.13
CA VAL A 42 -19.31 5.59 -14.76
C VAL A 42 -19.56 4.33 -15.58
N THR A 43 -20.76 3.75 -15.44
CA THR A 43 -21.23 2.68 -16.32
C THR A 43 -22.38 3.18 -17.18
N THR A 44 -22.52 2.70 -18.44
CA THR A 44 -23.46 3.25 -19.39
C THR A 44 -23.95 2.20 -20.41
N SER A 45 -25.14 2.41 -20.96
CA SER A 45 -25.61 1.65 -22.13
C SER A 45 -24.99 2.14 -23.45
N CYS A 46 -24.26 3.26 -23.44
CA CYS A 46 -23.62 3.85 -24.62
C CYS A 46 -22.43 3.01 -25.11
N PRO A 47 -22.37 2.62 -26.39
CA PRO A 47 -21.24 1.88 -26.95
C PRO A 47 -19.94 2.71 -26.90
N PRO A 48 -18.75 2.06 -26.80
CA PRO A 48 -17.47 2.74 -26.67
C PRO A 48 -17.16 3.74 -27.80
N GLU A 49 -17.46 3.39 -29.03
CA GLU A 49 -17.23 4.24 -30.20
C GLU A 49 -18.10 5.51 -30.14
N LYS A 50 -19.31 5.37 -29.60
CA LYS A 50 -20.21 6.52 -29.41
C LYS A 50 -19.73 7.40 -28.28
N ILE A 51 -19.24 6.83 -27.16
CA ILE A 51 -18.63 7.61 -26.07
C ILE A 51 -17.48 8.47 -26.63
N ILE A 52 -16.59 7.89 -27.43
CA ILE A 52 -15.48 8.62 -28.07
C ILE A 52 -16.01 9.81 -28.90
N SER A 53 -17.12 9.63 -29.60
CA SER A 53 -17.70 10.71 -30.43
C SER A 53 -18.44 11.80 -29.66
N LEU A 54 -18.83 11.54 -28.41
CA LEU A 54 -19.59 12.49 -27.57
C LEU A 54 -18.70 13.46 -26.78
N PHE A 55 -17.42 13.15 -26.61
CA PHE A 55 -16.49 13.94 -25.78
C PHE A 55 -15.24 14.33 -26.56
N ASP A 56 -14.80 15.58 -26.42
CA ASP A 56 -13.65 16.12 -27.14
C ASP A 56 -12.32 15.46 -26.74
N ASN A 57 -12.19 15.04 -25.47
CA ASN A 57 -10.97 14.48 -24.91
C ASN A 57 -11.25 13.09 -24.34
N THR A 58 -10.84 12.06 -25.06
CA THR A 58 -11.00 10.66 -24.65
C THR A 58 -9.71 9.87 -24.91
N VAL A 59 -9.49 8.85 -24.08
CA VAL A 59 -8.41 7.88 -24.27
C VAL A 59 -9.03 6.48 -24.28
N PRO A 60 -8.82 5.69 -25.34
CA PRO A 60 -9.39 4.34 -25.47
C PRO A 60 -8.60 3.32 -24.64
N THR A 61 -8.66 3.43 -23.32
CA THR A 61 -7.84 2.65 -22.37
C THR A 61 -8.17 1.18 -22.33
N GLY A 62 -9.39 0.78 -22.69
CA GLY A 62 -9.85 -0.61 -22.58
C GLY A 62 -10.98 -0.96 -23.56
N LEU A 63 -10.91 -0.59 -24.82
CA LEU A 63 -11.98 -0.80 -25.82
C LEU A 63 -12.49 -2.24 -25.89
N LYS A 64 -11.58 -3.22 -25.82
CA LYS A 64 -11.94 -4.66 -25.79
C LYS A 64 -12.86 -5.03 -24.65
N HIS A 65 -12.82 -4.24 -23.57
CA HIS A 65 -13.64 -4.44 -22.36
C HIS A 65 -14.73 -3.37 -22.20
N GLY A 66 -14.92 -2.51 -23.20
CA GLY A 66 -15.93 -1.48 -23.20
C GLY A 66 -15.57 -0.22 -22.44
N THR A 67 -14.30 -0.03 -22.02
CA THR A 67 -13.88 1.12 -21.21
C THR A 67 -13.21 2.18 -22.06
N VAL A 68 -13.68 3.43 -21.89
CA VAL A 68 -13.10 4.66 -22.44
C VAL A 68 -12.85 5.62 -21.29
N THR A 69 -11.66 6.18 -21.21
CA THR A 69 -11.37 7.27 -20.26
C THR A 69 -11.80 8.59 -20.86
N VAL A 70 -12.74 9.27 -20.25
CA VAL A 70 -13.16 10.64 -20.59
C VAL A 70 -12.37 11.62 -19.73
N ILE A 71 -11.71 12.61 -20.33
CA ILE A 71 -10.96 13.64 -19.62
C ILE A 71 -11.76 14.92 -19.61
N LYS A 72 -12.24 15.33 -18.43
CA LYS A 72 -12.99 16.57 -18.23
C LYS A 72 -12.37 17.38 -17.11
N ASN A 73 -12.13 18.67 -17.33
CA ASN A 73 -11.47 19.57 -16.38
C ASN A 73 -10.12 19.02 -15.88
N LYS A 74 -9.35 18.34 -16.75
CA LYS A 74 -8.09 17.64 -16.44
C LYS A 74 -8.23 16.43 -15.50
N ILE A 75 -9.46 15.98 -15.24
CA ILE A 75 -9.75 14.79 -14.43
C ILE A 75 -10.14 13.66 -15.38
N ALA A 76 -9.47 12.53 -15.22
CA ALA A 76 -9.75 11.31 -15.96
C ALA A 76 -10.87 10.52 -15.25
N THR A 77 -11.88 10.08 -16.02
CA THR A 77 -13.01 9.28 -15.53
C THR A 77 -13.16 8.05 -16.43
N GLU A 78 -13.17 6.86 -15.87
CA GLU A 78 -13.46 5.65 -16.62
C GLU A 78 -14.97 5.54 -16.87
N VAL A 79 -15.33 5.44 -18.16
CA VAL A 79 -16.71 5.25 -18.63
C VAL A 79 -16.78 3.90 -19.32
N THR A 80 -17.50 2.95 -18.71
CA THR A 80 -17.55 1.56 -19.17
C THR A 80 -18.94 1.22 -19.69
N THR A 81 -19.01 0.70 -20.90
CA THR A 81 -20.27 0.17 -21.49
C THR A 81 -20.73 -1.05 -20.72
N TYR A 82 -22.05 -1.15 -20.45
CA TYR A 82 -22.66 -2.34 -19.82
C TYR A 82 -22.27 -3.58 -20.58
N ARG A 83 -21.86 -4.60 -19.85
CA ARG A 83 -21.36 -5.82 -20.47
C ARG A 83 -21.72 -7.08 -19.68
N ILE A 84 -21.75 -8.17 -20.39
CA ILE A 84 -21.77 -9.52 -19.86
C ILE A 84 -20.39 -10.10 -20.12
N ASP A 85 -19.76 -10.62 -19.09
CA ASP A 85 -18.48 -11.30 -19.23
C ASP A 85 -18.72 -12.77 -19.65
N GLY A 86 -17.99 -13.24 -20.66
CA GLY A 86 -18.01 -14.63 -21.11
C GLY A 86 -17.26 -15.55 -20.16
N ASN A 87 -16.78 -16.68 -20.67
CA ASN A 87 -15.96 -17.60 -19.87
C ASN A 87 -14.61 -16.95 -19.49
N TYR A 88 -13.97 -17.50 -18.47
CA TYR A 88 -12.66 -17.08 -17.98
C TYR A 88 -11.71 -18.27 -18.04
N SER A 89 -10.86 -18.33 -19.05
CA SER A 89 -9.86 -19.40 -19.21
C SER A 89 -8.60 -19.15 -18.37
N ASP A 90 -8.25 -17.89 -18.14
CA ASP A 90 -7.06 -17.47 -17.41
C ASP A 90 -7.32 -17.10 -15.92
N ALA A 91 -8.57 -17.29 -15.43
CA ALA A 91 -9.03 -16.90 -14.10
C ALA A 91 -8.73 -15.42 -13.76
N ARG A 92 -8.75 -14.53 -14.79
CA ARG A 92 -8.48 -13.10 -14.67
C ARG A 92 -9.36 -12.24 -15.54
N SER A 93 -9.34 -12.51 -16.83
CA SER A 93 -10.03 -11.71 -17.83
C SER A 93 -11.05 -12.57 -18.56
N PRO A 94 -12.24 -12.04 -18.87
CA PRO A 94 -13.19 -12.80 -19.68
C PRO A 94 -12.60 -13.00 -21.08
N ASP A 95 -12.75 -14.22 -21.62
CA ASP A 95 -12.31 -14.59 -22.96
C ASP A 95 -13.04 -13.76 -24.03
N SER A 96 -14.28 -13.38 -23.74
CA SER A 96 -15.12 -12.52 -24.59
C SER A 96 -15.98 -11.60 -23.72
N VAL A 97 -16.32 -10.47 -24.29
CA VAL A 97 -17.22 -9.48 -23.69
C VAL A 97 -18.35 -9.22 -24.67
N GLU A 98 -19.58 -9.30 -24.19
CA GLU A 98 -20.76 -8.94 -24.95
C GLU A 98 -21.37 -7.67 -24.35
N PHE A 99 -21.58 -6.63 -25.16
CA PHE A 99 -22.23 -5.40 -24.70
C PHE A 99 -23.75 -5.60 -24.59
N THR A 100 -24.32 -5.00 -23.58
CA THR A 100 -25.76 -5.09 -23.28
C THR A 100 -26.33 -3.72 -22.94
N ASN A 101 -27.63 -3.56 -23.07
CA ASN A 101 -28.35 -2.37 -22.60
C ASN A 101 -28.96 -2.57 -21.19
N ASN A 102 -28.67 -3.69 -20.54
CA ASN A 102 -29.27 -4.05 -19.26
C ASN A 102 -28.29 -3.81 -18.09
N LEU A 103 -28.54 -2.76 -17.31
CA LEU A 103 -27.76 -2.41 -16.12
C LEU A 103 -27.68 -3.58 -15.12
N SER A 104 -28.77 -4.35 -14.93
CA SER A 104 -28.77 -5.48 -13.98
C SER A 104 -27.72 -6.53 -14.33
N LEU A 105 -27.52 -6.80 -15.63
CA LEU A 105 -26.50 -7.74 -16.09
C LEU A 105 -25.08 -7.20 -15.83
N ASP A 106 -24.82 -5.90 -16.05
CA ASP A 106 -23.55 -5.28 -15.71
C ASP A 106 -23.25 -5.30 -14.20
N LEU A 107 -24.25 -5.00 -13.38
CA LEU A 107 -24.08 -5.02 -11.93
C LEU A 107 -23.90 -6.46 -11.41
N SER A 108 -24.55 -7.45 -12.02
CA SER A 108 -24.50 -8.86 -11.60
C SER A 108 -23.14 -9.52 -11.76
N ARG A 109 -22.25 -9.03 -12.65
CA ARG A 109 -20.91 -9.57 -12.84
C ARG A 109 -19.88 -8.99 -11.88
N ARG A 110 -20.23 -7.97 -11.07
CA ARG A 110 -19.33 -7.34 -10.11
C ARG A 110 -18.98 -8.28 -8.97
N ASP A 111 -17.93 -7.91 -8.23
CA ASP A 111 -17.38 -8.76 -7.16
C ASP A 111 -18.30 -8.86 -5.94
N PHE A 112 -18.63 -7.72 -5.32
CA PHE A 112 -19.38 -7.67 -4.05
C PHE A 112 -20.61 -6.78 -4.15
N THR A 113 -21.64 -7.12 -3.38
CA THR A 113 -22.91 -6.38 -3.30
C THR A 113 -22.71 -4.91 -3.01
N ILE A 114 -21.80 -4.58 -2.08
CA ILE A 114 -21.43 -3.21 -1.70
C ILE A 114 -20.80 -2.39 -2.84
N ASN A 115 -20.34 -3.02 -3.91
CA ASN A 115 -19.79 -2.40 -5.11
C ASN A 115 -20.68 -2.58 -6.35
N ALA A 116 -21.84 -3.24 -6.19
CA ALA A 116 -22.79 -3.53 -7.26
C ALA A 116 -24.03 -2.65 -7.18
N MET A 117 -23.83 -1.40 -6.84
CA MET A 117 -24.84 -0.35 -6.79
C MET A 117 -24.55 0.72 -7.82
N ALA A 118 -25.58 1.37 -8.34
CA ALA A 118 -25.48 2.46 -9.30
C ALA A 118 -26.23 3.71 -8.78
N TYR A 119 -25.78 4.89 -9.19
CA TYR A 119 -26.43 6.14 -8.80
C TYR A 119 -26.36 7.19 -9.91
N SER A 120 -27.45 7.91 -10.10
CA SER A 120 -27.47 9.21 -10.80
C SER A 120 -28.40 10.17 -10.05
N SER A 121 -28.21 11.47 -10.26
CA SER A 121 -29.07 12.49 -9.63
C SER A 121 -30.53 12.41 -10.09
N GLU A 122 -30.78 11.89 -11.29
CA GLU A 122 -32.12 11.73 -11.87
C GLU A 122 -32.81 10.46 -11.35
N ALA A 123 -32.14 9.30 -11.40
CA ALA A 123 -32.72 8.01 -11.02
C ALA A 123 -32.60 7.69 -9.53
N GLY A 124 -31.75 8.40 -8.79
CA GLY A 124 -31.43 8.07 -7.42
C GLY A 124 -30.51 6.85 -7.31
N LEU A 125 -30.56 6.18 -6.17
CA LEU A 125 -29.79 4.96 -5.90
C LEU A 125 -30.50 3.72 -6.45
N ILE A 126 -29.77 2.92 -7.23
CA ILE A 126 -30.20 1.63 -7.76
C ILE A 126 -29.39 0.54 -7.05
N ASP A 127 -30.07 -0.27 -6.25
CA ASP A 127 -29.48 -1.38 -5.47
C ASP A 127 -30.25 -2.67 -5.73
N LEU A 128 -29.77 -3.47 -6.66
CA LEU A 128 -30.42 -4.71 -7.09
C LEU A 128 -29.96 -5.94 -6.29
N PHE A 129 -28.90 -5.79 -5.50
CA PHE A 129 -28.25 -6.91 -4.80
C PHE A 129 -28.13 -6.69 -3.29
N CYS A 130 -28.94 -5.79 -2.72
CA CYS A 130 -28.97 -5.48 -1.29
C CYS A 130 -27.63 -4.97 -0.73
N GLY A 131 -26.86 -4.23 -1.53
CA GLY A 131 -25.59 -3.67 -1.11
C GLY A 131 -25.71 -2.66 0.03
N THR A 132 -26.80 -1.89 0.07
CA THR A 132 -27.10 -0.96 1.17
C THR A 132 -27.33 -1.66 2.50
N GLU A 133 -27.99 -2.82 2.47
CA GLU A 133 -28.20 -3.64 3.67
C GLU A 133 -26.89 -4.25 4.15
N ASP A 134 -26.08 -4.77 3.24
CA ASP A 134 -24.75 -5.29 3.57
C ASP A 134 -23.83 -4.20 4.12
N ILE A 135 -23.87 -2.96 3.59
CA ILE A 135 -23.15 -1.80 4.17
C ILE A 135 -23.63 -1.54 5.61
N LYS A 136 -24.94 -1.49 5.84
CA LYS A 136 -25.53 -1.24 7.17
C LYS A 136 -25.11 -2.32 8.17
N ASN A 137 -25.07 -3.57 7.73
CA ASN A 137 -24.70 -4.73 8.54
C ASN A 137 -23.19 -4.96 8.60
N LYS A 138 -22.38 -4.15 7.91
CA LYS A 138 -20.92 -4.29 7.80
C LYS A 138 -20.48 -5.65 7.27
N ILE A 139 -21.06 -6.07 6.15
CA ILE A 139 -20.85 -7.38 5.53
C ILE A 139 -20.24 -7.22 4.13
N ILE A 140 -19.22 -8.04 3.83
CA ILE A 140 -18.69 -8.27 2.49
C ILE A 140 -19.32 -9.56 1.97
N ARG A 141 -20.14 -9.45 0.93
CA ARG A 141 -20.85 -10.56 0.28
C ARG A 141 -20.62 -10.48 -1.22
N THR A 142 -20.33 -11.63 -1.86
CA THR A 142 -20.25 -11.70 -3.33
C THR A 142 -21.62 -11.49 -3.97
N VAL A 143 -21.62 -10.92 -5.18
CA VAL A 143 -22.83 -10.88 -5.99
C VAL A 143 -23.12 -12.29 -6.54
N GLY A 144 -24.23 -12.87 -6.15
CA GLY A 144 -24.62 -14.23 -6.56
C GLY A 144 -23.76 -15.34 -5.92
N ASP A 145 -23.41 -16.37 -6.69
CA ASP A 145 -22.68 -17.54 -6.19
C ASP A 145 -21.18 -17.23 -5.96
N PRO A 146 -20.67 -17.32 -4.71
CA PRO A 146 -19.26 -17.07 -4.39
C PRO A 146 -18.30 -17.96 -5.17
N LYS A 147 -18.65 -19.23 -5.35
CA LYS A 147 -17.83 -20.17 -6.13
C LYS A 147 -17.63 -19.66 -7.55
N LYS A 148 -18.71 -19.27 -8.22
CA LYS A 148 -18.64 -18.72 -9.57
C LYS A 148 -17.75 -17.48 -9.60
N ARG A 149 -17.95 -16.54 -8.68
CA ARG A 149 -17.19 -15.27 -8.63
C ARG A 149 -15.69 -15.49 -8.43
N PHE A 150 -15.28 -16.42 -7.57
CA PHE A 150 -13.87 -16.70 -7.32
C PHE A 150 -13.20 -17.56 -8.42
N CYS A 151 -13.98 -18.40 -9.12
CA CYS A 151 -13.48 -19.11 -10.30
C CYS A 151 -13.26 -18.17 -11.50
N GLU A 152 -14.06 -17.10 -11.65
CA GLU A 152 -13.88 -16.08 -12.70
C GLU A 152 -12.58 -15.27 -12.48
N ASP A 153 -12.37 -14.72 -11.31
CA ASP A 153 -11.14 -14.00 -10.92
C ASP A 153 -10.79 -14.32 -9.47
N ALA A 154 -9.77 -15.14 -9.31
CA ALA A 154 -9.29 -15.55 -8.00
C ALA A 154 -8.81 -14.35 -7.14
N LEU A 155 -8.40 -13.22 -7.75
CA LEU A 155 -8.04 -12.03 -7.00
C LEU A 155 -9.20 -11.50 -6.15
N ARG A 156 -10.45 -11.79 -6.51
CA ARG A 156 -11.62 -11.40 -5.71
C ARG A 156 -11.57 -11.96 -4.28
N ILE A 157 -10.84 -13.06 -4.04
CA ILE A 157 -10.58 -13.59 -2.70
C ILE A 157 -9.76 -12.57 -1.89
N LEU A 158 -8.62 -12.13 -2.41
CA LEU A 158 -7.81 -11.11 -1.72
C LEU A 158 -8.52 -9.76 -1.62
N ARG A 159 -9.34 -9.42 -2.60
CA ARG A 159 -10.20 -8.22 -2.55
C ARG A 159 -11.21 -8.29 -1.42
N ALA A 160 -11.81 -9.47 -1.14
CA ALA A 160 -12.71 -9.67 0.00
C ALA A 160 -11.98 -9.41 1.32
N ILE A 161 -10.77 -10.01 1.49
CA ILE A 161 -9.92 -9.78 2.66
C ILE A 161 -9.55 -8.30 2.79
N ARG A 162 -9.12 -7.67 1.69
CA ARG A 162 -8.80 -6.23 1.67
C ARG A 162 -9.98 -5.37 2.10
N PHE A 163 -11.17 -5.57 1.53
CA PHE A 163 -12.35 -4.78 1.91
C PHE A 163 -12.75 -5.00 3.37
N ALA A 164 -12.64 -6.24 3.87
CA ALA A 164 -12.85 -6.51 5.28
C ALA A 164 -11.88 -5.72 6.17
N CYS A 165 -10.59 -5.67 5.80
CA CYS A 165 -9.57 -4.90 6.52
C CYS A 165 -9.79 -3.38 6.41
N GLN A 166 -10.09 -2.87 5.19
CA GLN A 166 -10.24 -1.44 4.94
C GLN A 166 -11.49 -0.82 5.56
N LEU A 167 -12.61 -1.56 5.53
CA LEU A 167 -13.90 -1.06 5.98
C LEU A 167 -14.24 -1.51 7.41
N ASN A 168 -13.42 -2.38 7.99
CA ASN A 168 -13.71 -3.07 9.25
C ASN A 168 -15.06 -3.80 9.19
N PHE A 169 -15.25 -4.59 8.12
CA PHE A 169 -16.43 -5.39 7.85
C PHE A 169 -16.13 -6.88 8.01
N SER A 170 -17.13 -7.67 8.38
CA SER A 170 -17.06 -9.13 8.33
C SER A 170 -17.32 -9.66 6.92
N ILE A 171 -16.81 -10.86 6.61
CA ILE A 171 -17.15 -11.54 5.35
C ILE A 171 -18.31 -12.49 5.61
N GLU A 172 -19.33 -12.48 4.73
CA GLU A 172 -20.47 -13.38 4.79
C GLU A 172 -20.01 -14.85 4.75
N LYS A 173 -20.69 -15.72 5.50
CA LYS A 173 -20.28 -17.11 5.76
C LYS A 173 -20.01 -17.93 4.49
N ASN A 174 -20.90 -17.89 3.50
CA ASN A 174 -20.72 -18.66 2.26
C ASN A 174 -19.58 -18.07 1.42
N THR A 175 -19.47 -16.75 1.39
CA THR A 175 -18.37 -16.04 0.74
C THR A 175 -17.03 -16.41 1.36
N LEU A 176 -16.93 -16.42 2.70
CA LEU A 176 -15.71 -16.80 3.42
C LEU A 176 -15.36 -18.29 3.20
N SER A 177 -16.35 -19.17 3.29
CA SER A 177 -16.12 -20.61 3.06
C SER A 177 -15.63 -20.89 1.64
N ALA A 178 -16.15 -20.17 0.65
CA ALA A 178 -15.67 -20.27 -0.72
C ALA A 178 -14.26 -19.67 -0.87
N ALA A 179 -13.96 -18.55 -0.23
CA ALA A 179 -12.62 -17.94 -0.25
C ALA A 179 -11.54 -18.91 0.24
N LEU A 180 -11.79 -19.58 1.37
CA LEU A 180 -10.87 -20.58 1.93
C LEU A 180 -10.76 -21.84 1.07
N LYS A 181 -11.83 -22.23 0.36
CA LYS A 181 -11.81 -23.41 -0.50
C LYS A 181 -11.04 -23.20 -1.81
N TYR A 182 -11.03 -21.99 -2.33
CA TYR A 182 -10.45 -21.64 -3.63
C TYR A 182 -9.16 -20.81 -3.51
N ASP A 183 -8.61 -20.64 -2.30
CA ASP A 183 -7.37 -19.89 -2.03
C ASP A 183 -6.16 -20.41 -2.83
N GLY A 184 -6.05 -21.72 -3.04
CA GLY A 184 -4.99 -22.33 -3.87
C GLY A 184 -4.94 -21.78 -5.31
N THR A 185 -6.01 -21.16 -5.81
CA THR A 185 -6.02 -20.52 -7.13
C THR A 185 -5.26 -19.19 -7.15
N LEU A 186 -4.97 -18.59 -5.99
CA LEU A 186 -4.21 -17.35 -5.85
C LEU A 186 -2.77 -17.46 -6.38
N SER A 187 -2.20 -18.66 -6.37
CA SER A 187 -0.86 -18.92 -6.93
C SER A 187 -0.75 -18.57 -8.42
N LYS A 188 -1.88 -18.57 -9.15
CA LYS A 188 -1.96 -18.25 -10.58
C LYS A 188 -2.07 -16.75 -10.86
N ILE A 189 -2.33 -15.93 -9.85
CA ILE A 189 -2.49 -14.47 -10.01
C ILE A 189 -1.12 -13.82 -10.12
N SER A 190 -1.02 -12.78 -10.96
CA SER A 190 0.22 -12.00 -11.06
C SER A 190 0.60 -11.37 -9.71
N LYS A 191 1.87 -11.44 -9.38
CA LYS A 191 2.38 -11.03 -8.08
C LYS A 191 2.15 -9.54 -7.80
N GLU A 192 2.13 -8.69 -8.84
CA GLU A 192 1.82 -7.25 -8.72
C GLU A 192 0.36 -7.02 -8.27
N ARG A 193 -0.59 -7.83 -8.77
CA ARG A 193 -1.99 -7.74 -8.31
C ARG A 193 -2.12 -8.19 -6.86
N VAL A 194 -1.44 -9.29 -6.49
CA VAL A 194 -1.39 -9.77 -5.10
C VAL A 194 -0.80 -8.70 -4.19
N PHE A 195 0.35 -8.11 -4.57
CA PHE A 195 0.99 -7.02 -3.83
C PHE A 195 0.03 -5.85 -3.60
N THR A 196 -0.69 -5.44 -4.65
CA THR A 196 -1.63 -4.31 -4.56
C THR A 196 -2.74 -4.57 -3.54
N GLU A 197 -3.34 -5.77 -3.53
CA GLU A 197 -4.41 -6.09 -2.60
C GLU A 197 -3.89 -6.27 -1.16
N LEU A 198 -2.75 -6.95 -0.98
CA LEU A 198 -2.11 -7.12 0.32
C LEU A 198 -1.69 -5.78 0.93
N SER A 199 -1.05 -4.92 0.14
CA SER A 199 -0.64 -3.57 0.56
C SER A 199 -1.83 -2.74 1.04
N LYS A 200 -2.93 -2.76 0.29
CA LYS A 200 -4.17 -2.06 0.66
C LYS A 200 -4.85 -2.68 1.88
N ALA A 201 -4.74 -3.99 2.08
CA ALA A 201 -5.24 -4.64 3.28
C ALA A 201 -4.44 -4.20 4.52
N LEU A 202 -3.12 -4.16 4.42
CA LEU A 202 -2.24 -3.69 5.51
C LEU A 202 -2.49 -2.22 5.85
N LEU A 203 -2.79 -1.36 4.87
CA LEU A 203 -3.17 0.05 5.10
C LEU A 203 -4.61 0.24 5.61
N GLY A 204 -5.35 -0.83 5.85
CA GLY A 204 -6.71 -0.80 6.36
C GLY A 204 -6.85 -0.34 7.81
N GLU A 205 -8.04 -0.61 8.37
CA GLU A 205 -8.43 -0.24 9.75
C GLU A 205 -8.35 -1.42 10.72
N CYS A 206 -8.39 -2.67 10.22
CA CYS A 206 -8.48 -3.89 11.04
C CYS A 206 -7.80 -5.08 10.36
N GLY A 207 -7.12 -5.92 11.13
CA GLY A 207 -6.39 -7.09 10.65
C GLY A 207 -7.01 -8.44 10.94
N ASP A 208 -8.11 -8.49 11.68
CA ASP A 208 -8.66 -9.75 12.17
C ASP A 208 -8.97 -10.73 11.03
N MET A 209 -9.47 -10.23 9.90
CA MET A 209 -9.78 -11.08 8.74
C MET A 209 -8.51 -11.53 7.98
N LEU A 210 -7.50 -10.67 7.86
CA LEU A 210 -6.23 -11.06 7.26
C LEU A 210 -5.50 -12.09 8.14
N GLU A 211 -5.48 -11.89 9.46
CA GLU A 211 -4.93 -12.85 10.42
C GLU A 211 -5.65 -14.20 10.32
N PHE A 212 -7.00 -14.19 10.32
CA PHE A 212 -7.79 -15.39 10.15
C PHE A 212 -7.48 -16.10 8.82
N PHE A 213 -7.37 -15.37 7.72
CA PHE A 213 -7.07 -15.91 6.40
C PHE A 213 -5.69 -16.56 6.35
N ILE A 214 -4.65 -15.92 6.93
CA ILE A 214 -3.31 -16.49 7.03
C ILE A 214 -3.32 -17.79 7.85
N LYS A 215 -3.96 -17.78 9.01
CA LYS A 215 -4.05 -18.98 9.90
C LYS A 215 -4.78 -20.16 9.27
N ASN A 216 -5.56 -19.92 8.23
CA ASN A 216 -6.26 -20.96 7.45
C ASN A 216 -5.59 -21.26 6.10
N GLY A 217 -4.32 -20.88 5.91
CA GLY A 217 -3.53 -21.24 4.73
C GLY A 217 -3.63 -20.28 3.55
N GLY A 218 -4.42 -19.21 3.67
CA GLY A 218 -4.76 -18.34 2.54
C GLY A 218 -3.57 -17.61 1.87
N LEU A 219 -2.42 -17.51 2.55
CA LEU A 219 -1.18 -16.96 1.97
C LEU A 219 -0.04 -17.98 1.89
N GLU A 220 -0.33 -19.28 2.01
CA GLU A 220 0.67 -20.34 1.92
C GLU A 220 1.42 -20.32 0.58
N PHE A 221 0.77 -19.91 -0.51
CA PHE A 221 1.38 -19.77 -1.83
C PHE A 221 2.50 -18.69 -1.90
N LEU A 222 2.62 -17.85 -0.87
CA LEU A 222 3.74 -16.91 -0.64
C LEU A 222 4.73 -17.43 0.42
N GLY A 223 4.47 -18.60 1.01
CA GLY A 223 5.25 -19.13 2.12
C GLY A 223 4.90 -18.50 3.47
N ILE A 224 3.75 -17.85 3.59
CA ILE A 224 3.26 -17.24 4.84
C ILE A 224 2.23 -18.19 5.45
N ASN A 225 2.64 -18.94 6.48
CA ASN A 225 1.85 -20.05 7.05
C ASN A 225 1.34 -19.77 8.46
N SER A 226 1.85 -18.75 9.11
CA SER A 226 1.48 -18.39 10.48
C SER A 226 1.46 -16.88 10.67
N ALA A 227 0.70 -16.45 11.65
CA ALA A 227 0.70 -15.07 12.09
C ALA A 227 0.43 -15.02 13.59
N GLN A 228 1.16 -14.18 14.30
CA GLN A 228 0.76 -13.67 15.61
C GLN A 228 -0.46 -12.75 15.44
N SER A 229 -0.91 -12.09 16.50
CA SER A 229 -1.97 -11.10 16.34
C SER A 229 -1.50 -9.94 15.45
N LEU A 230 -2.24 -9.68 14.36
CA LEU A 230 -1.94 -8.57 13.45
C LEU A 230 -2.52 -7.22 13.93
N LYS A 231 -3.21 -7.17 15.06
CA LYS A 231 -3.79 -5.92 15.61
C LYS A 231 -2.78 -4.79 15.79
N PRO A 232 -1.52 -5.04 16.21
CA PRO A 232 -0.52 -3.98 16.32
C PRO A 232 -0.29 -3.21 15.02
N ILE A 233 -0.30 -3.89 13.85
CA ILE A 233 -0.10 -3.24 12.54
C ILE A 233 -1.04 -2.04 12.35
N TYR A 234 -2.30 -2.18 12.77
CA TYR A 234 -3.34 -1.18 12.52
C TYR A 234 -3.33 -0.01 13.49
N LYS A 235 -2.44 -0.05 14.49
CA LYS A 235 -2.11 1.07 15.37
C LYS A 235 -0.90 1.87 14.86
N ALA A 236 -0.07 1.27 13.99
CA ALA A 236 1.09 1.91 13.41
C ALA A 236 0.72 2.99 12.38
N PRO A 237 1.64 3.91 12.07
CA PRO A 237 1.44 4.88 11.00
C PRO A 237 0.95 4.23 9.71
N LYS A 238 0.04 4.92 8.97
CA LYS A 238 -0.51 4.42 7.72
C LYS A 238 0.47 4.63 6.55
N ASN A 239 1.67 4.11 6.68
CA ASN A 239 2.63 4.04 5.60
C ASN A 239 3.02 2.59 5.28
N PHE A 240 3.56 2.35 4.09
CA PHE A 240 3.89 1.00 3.66
C PHE A 240 5.06 0.40 4.44
N ALA A 241 6.09 1.19 4.77
CA ALA A 241 7.31 0.67 5.38
C ALA A 241 7.04 0.12 6.79
N SER A 242 6.42 0.92 7.67
CA SER A 242 6.04 0.52 9.04
C SER A 242 5.13 -0.71 9.03
N ARG A 243 4.10 -0.71 8.16
CA ARG A 243 3.10 -1.77 8.14
C ARG A 243 3.64 -3.08 7.56
N PHE A 244 4.48 -3.04 6.54
CA PHE A 244 5.18 -4.22 6.04
C PHE A 244 6.24 -4.72 7.03
N PHE A 245 7.02 -3.83 7.65
CA PHE A 245 7.94 -4.21 8.70
C PHE A 245 7.24 -5.01 9.80
N MET A 246 6.18 -4.46 10.38
CA MET A 246 5.41 -5.13 11.43
C MET A 246 4.77 -6.44 10.93
N PHE A 247 4.30 -6.47 9.68
CA PHE A 247 3.76 -7.68 9.06
C PHE A 247 4.80 -8.80 9.00
N PHE A 248 6.04 -8.51 8.55
CA PHE A 248 7.11 -9.50 8.51
C PHE A 248 7.51 -9.98 9.90
N VAL A 249 7.61 -9.09 10.89
CA VAL A 249 7.90 -9.45 12.28
C VAL A 249 6.82 -10.36 12.88
N LEU A 250 5.54 -10.06 12.60
CA LEU A 250 4.42 -10.80 13.20
C LEU A 250 4.06 -12.10 12.47
N THR A 251 4.53 -12.29 11.25
CA THR A 251 4.29 -13.51 10.47
C THR A 251 5.51 -14.41 10.38
N ASP A 252 6.68 -13.95 10.83
CA ASP A 252 7.98 -14.63 10.65
C ASP A 252 8.24 -15.05 9.20
N ALA A 253 7.77 -14.23 8.26
CA ALA A 253 7.84 -14.50 6.84
C ALA A 253 9.19 -14.07 6.26
N ASP A 254 9.72 -14.81 5.28
CA ASP A 254 10.97 -14.49 4.61
C ASP A 254 10.83 -13.22 3.76
N PHE A 255 11.36 -12.11 4.30
CA PHE A 255 11.34 -10.80 3.64
C PHE A 255 12.03 -10.83 2.28
N GLY A 256 13.22 -11.43 2.19
CA GLY A 256 14.01 -11.46 0.94
C GLY A 256 13.25 -12.16 -0.18
N LYS A 257 12.67 -13.32 0.11
CA LYS A 257 11.86 -14.10 -0.83
C LYS A 257 10.60 -13.34 -1.24
N ILE A 258 9.80 -12.90 -0.26
CA ILE A 258 8.48 -12.30 -0.53
C ILE A 258 8.61 -10.95 -1.22
N SER A 259 9.54 -10.11 -0.81
CA SER A 259 9.76 -8.81 -1.44
C SER A 259 10.19 -8.94 -2.90
N SER A 260 11.01 -9.94 -3.22
CA SER A 260 11.40 -10.28 -4.59
C SER A 260 10.21 -10.80 -5.40
N GLU A 261 9.44 -11.77 -4.86
CA GLU A 261 8.27 -12.33 -5.54
C GLU A 261 7.19 -11.27 -5.79
N LEU A 262 6.90 -10.43 -4.82
CA LEU A 262 5.90 -9.37 -4.91
C LEU A 262 6.40 -8.11 -5.63
N LYS A 263 7.67 -8.11 -6.07
CA LYS A 263 8.30 -7.02 -6.85
C LYS A 263 8.22 -5.67 -6.10
N PHE A 264 8.68 -5.64 -4.87
CA PHE A 264 8.77 -4.38 -4.14
C PHE A 264 9.58 -3.34 -4.92
N SER A 265 9.17 -2.08 -4.88
CA SER A 265 10.01 -0.99 -5.38
C SER A 265 11.31 -0.90 -4.55
N ASN A 266 12.40 -0.44 -5.16
CA ASN A 266 13.68 -0.29 -4.47
C ASN A 266 13.54 0.55 -3.18
N ASN A 267 12.74 1.61 -3.23
CA ASN A 267 12.49 2.47 -2.07
C ASN A 267 11.79 1.72 -0.94
N LEU A 268 10.70 0.99 -1.25
CA LEU A 268 9.98 0.21 -0.23
C LEU A 268 10.87 -0.89 0.36
N TYR A 269 11.62 -1.61 -0.51
CA TYR A 269 12.57 -2.63 -0.08
C TYR A 269 13.60 -2.07 0.90
N SER A 270 14.24 -0.96 0.52
CA SER A 270 15.28 -0.31 1.35
C SER A 270 14.73 0.13 2.71
N ASN A 271 13.54 0.74 2.74
CA ASN A 271 12.94 1.22 3.98
C ASN A 271 12.54 0.06 4.90
N VAL A 272 11.89 -0.98 4.37
CA VAL A 272 11.52 -2.16 5.18
C VAL A 272 12.75 -2.91 5.65
N SER A 273 13.78 -3.07 4.80
CA SER A 273 15.06 -3.69 5.18
C SER A 273 15.73 -2.96 6.33
N ALA A 274 15.80 -1.62 6.27
CA ALA A 274 16.38 -0.82 7.33
C ALA A 274 15.66 -1.01 8.69
N LEU A 275 14.32 -1.09 8.68
CA LEU A 275 13.54 -1.35 9.89
C LEU A 275 13.75 -2.78 10.43
N LEU A 276 13.89 -3.76 9.54
CA LEU A 276 14.16 -5.15 9.93
C LEU A 276 15.59 -5.32 10.47
N ASP A 277 16.58 -4.63 9.89
CA ASP A 277 17.96 -4.61 10.38
C ASP A 277 18.02 -4.00 11.79
N LEU A 278 17.28 -2.91 12.03
CA LEU A 278 17.16 -2.27 13.34
C LEU A 278 16.50 -3.21 14.38
N ASN A 279 15.60 -4.09 13.98
CA ASN A 279 14.93 -5.02 14.88
C ASN A 279 15.89 -6.06 15.51
N GLY A 280 17.06 -6.25 14.90
CA GLY A 280 18.17 -7.05 15.46
C GLY A 280 19.14 -6.29 16.35
N GLU A 281 19.04 -4.96 16.41
CA GLU A 281 19.98 -4.11 17.15
C GLU A 281 19.57 -3.96 18.63
N ILE A 282 20.57 -3.85 19.52
CA ILE A 282 20.34 -3.56 20.94
C ILE A 282 20.12 -2.05 21.10
N LEU A 283 18.88 -1.66 21.31
CA LEU A 283 18.51 -0.27 21.58
C LEU A 283 18.53 0.02 23.07
N ASN A 284 19.37 0.97 23.46
CA ASN A 284 19.41 1.56 24.78
C ASN A 284 19.50 3.11 24.65
N ASP A 285 19.50 3.83 25.76
CA ASP A 285 19.61 5.28 25.81
C ASP A 285 21.05 5.80 25.93
N ASP A 286 22.04 4.94 25.60
CA ASP A 286 23.46 5.32 25.54
C ASP A 286 23.75 6.18 24.30
N LYS A 287 24.28 7.39 24.53
CA LYS A 287 24.56 8.36 23.45
C LYS A 287 25.51 7.82 22.38
N ILE A 288 26.52 7.04 22.75
CA ILE A 288 27.49 6.49 21.79
C ILE A 288 26.78 5.53 20.86
N THR A 289 26.01 4.61 21.40
CA THR A 289 25.19 3.67 20.63
C THR A 289 24.23 4.39 19.68
N LEU A 290 23.51 5.41 20.19
CA LEU A 290 22.57 6.18 19.39
C LEU A 290 23.22 6.98 18.27
N LYS A 291 24.43 7.55 18.49
CA LYS A 291 25.21 8.22 17.43
C LYS A 291 25.66 7.26 16.34
N HIS A 292 26.05 6.04 16.69
CA HIS A 292 26.38 5.02 15.69
C HIS A 292 25.13 4.63 14.87
N LEU A 293 23.96 4.52 15.49
CA LEU A 293 22.71 4.27 14.77
C LEU A 293 22.33 5.45 13.88
N LEU A 294 22.47 6.70 14.35
CA LEU A 294 22.25 7.91 13.56
C LEU A 294 23.24 8.07 12.38
N ASN A 295 24.44 7.49 12.48
CA ASN A 295 25.37 7.41 11.37
C ASN A 295 24.91 6.40 10.30
N LYS A 296 24.36 5.26 10.73
CA LYS A 296 23.93 4.16 9.84
C LYS A 296 22.54 4.42 9.23
N TYR A 297 21.63 5.01 10.03
CA TYR A 297 20.23 5.26 9.64
C TYR A 297 19.90 6.75 9.77
N SER A 298 18.95 7.24 8.96
CA SER A 298 18.46 8.60 9.13
C SER A 298 17.63 8.73 10.42
N PRO A 299 17.54 9.95 11.02
CA PRO A 299 16.69 10.21 12.15
C PRO A 299 15.25 9.73 11.95
N ASP A 300 14.65 10.01 10.76
CA ASP A 300 13.28 9.62 10.42
C ASP A 300 13.08 8.09 10.48
N VAL A 301 14.04 7.31 10.01
CA VAL A 301 13.97 5.83 10.07
C VAL A 301 14.06 5.32 11.50
N LEU A 302 14.90 5.93 12.34
CA LEU A 302 15.01 5.57 13.75
C LEU A 302 13.73 5.91 14.52
N GLU A 303 13.14 7.07 14.27
CA GLU A 303 11.88 7.49 14.87
C GLU A 303 10.74 6.56 14.46
N GLU A 304 10.61 6.27 13.16
CA GLU A 304 9.62 5.33 12.62
C GLU A 304 9.77 3.94 13.24
N TYR A 305 11.01 3.44 13.37
CA TYR A 305 11.27 2.15 14.01
C TYR A 305 10.87 2.16 15.49
N LEU A 306 11.24 3.20 16.25
CA LEU A 306 10.92 3.32 17.68
C LEU A 306 9.40 3.38 17.91
N GLU A 307 8.65 4.06 17.04
CA GLU A 307 7.20 4.06 17.08
C GLU A 307 6.64 2.64 16.86
N CYS A 308 7.10 1.93 15.85
CA CYS A 308 6.72 0.54 15.62
C CYS A 308 7.08 -0.38 16.81
N LEU A 309 8.28 -0.21 17.39
CA LEU A 309 8.76 -0.98 18.53
C LEU A 309 7.85 -0.76 19.76
N SER A 310 7.45 0.50 20.01
CA SER A 310 6.55 0.83 21.13
C SER A 310 5.20 0.12 21.01
N ILE A 311 4.69 0.03 19.79
CA ILE A 311 3.41 -0.62 19.50
C ILE A 311 3.52 -2.15 19.56
N LEU A 312 4.57 -2.74 18.96
CA LEU A 312 4.78 -4.18 18.90
C LEU A 312 4.95 -4.80 20.28
N TYR A 313 5.75 -4.15 21.12
CA TYR A 313 6.19 -4.73 22.40
C TYR A 313 5.65 -3.99 23.62
N ASN A 314 4.77 -2.99 23.43
CA ASN A 314 4.27 -2.10 24.49
C ASN A 314 5.42 -1.50 25.32
N ARG A 315 6.50 -1.08 24.62
CA ARG A 315 7.74 -0.57 25.24
C ARG A 315 7.72 0.96 25.24
N ASP A 316 8.05 1.55 26.39
CA ASP A 316 8.31 2.98 26.47
C ASP A 316 9.65 3.30 25.79
N VAL A 317 9.62 4.11 24.75
CA VAL A 317 10.76 4.56 23.96
C VAL A 317 11.07 6.04 24.14
N SER A 318 10.33 6.73 25.03
CA SER A 318 10.43 8.19 25.22
C SER A 318 11.85 8.63 25.53
N LYS A 319 12.54 7.95 26.45
CA LYS A 319 13.92 8.28 26.81
C LYS A 319 14.91 8.17 25.63
N ILE A 320 14.68 7.19 24.76
CA ILE A 320 15.54 7.01 23.56
C ILE A 320 15.26 8.14 22.58
N LEU A 321 14.00 8.49 22.33
CA LEU A 321 13.61 9.60 21.48
C LEU A 321 14.14 10.93 22.01
N ASP A 322 13.98 11.21 23.31
CA ASP A 322 14.50 12.42 23.94
C ASP A 322 16.01 12.53 23.76
N LYS A 323 16.73 11.39 23.88
CA LYS A 323 18.18 11.37 23.72
C LYS A 323 18.61 11.56 22.26
N ILE A 324 17.88 11.01 21.29
CA ILE A 324 18.10 11.25 19.85
C ILE A 324 17.90 12.74 19.54
N ASN A 325 16.82 13.33 20.03
CA ASN A 325 16.53 14.74 19.83
C ASN A 325 17.61 15.62 20.47
N GLU A 326 18.08 15.29 21.69
CA GLU A 326 19.18 15.97 22.35
C GLU A 326 20.47 15.97 21.49
N ILE A 327 20.81 14.82 20.87
CA ILE A 327 21.97 14.70 19.97
C ILE A 327 21.82 15.61 18.75
N ILE A 328 20.62 15.63 18.15
CA ILE A 328 20.34 16.41 16.95
C ILE A 328 20.32 17.91 17.27
N ASP A 329 19.58 18.34 18.30
CA ASP A 329 19.40 19.75 18.68
C ASP A 329 20.71 20.39 19.14
N ASN A 330 21.57 19.62 19.82
CA ASN A 330 22.90 20.07 20.21
C ASN A 330 23.93 19.99 19.08
N ASN A 331 23.52 19.58 17.87
CA ASN A 331 24.39 19.39 16.71
C ASN A 331 25.64 18.53 17.06
N GLU A 332 25.45 17.48 17.87
CA GLU A 332 26.53 16.57 18.25
C GLU A 332 26.96 15.73 17.04
N VAL A 333 28.28 15.46 16.94
CA VAL A 333 28.84 14.75 15.78
C VAL A 333 28.41 13.28 15.75
N TYR A 334 27.81 12.87 14.64
CA TYR A 334 27.44 11.48 14.34
C TYR A 334 27.57 11.09 12.85
N LYS A 335 28.01 12.03 12.00
CA LYS A 335 28.27 11.78 10.56
C LYS A 335 29.61 12.36 10.13
N ILE A 336 30.22 11.74 9.13
CA ILE A 336 31.50 12.23 8.54
C ILE A 336 31.38 13.69 8.08
N SER A 337 30.23 14.10 7.53
CA SER A 337 30.01 15.48 7.08
C SER A 337 30.00 16.53 8.21
N MET A 338 29.97 16.10 9.47
CA MET A 338 29.96 16.95 10.66
C MET A 338 31.35 17.06 11.29
N LEU A 339 32.37 16.39 10.72
CA LEU A 339 33.76 16.52 11.18
C LEU A 339 34.34 17.86 10.75
N ASP A 340 35.16 18.45 11.61
CA ASP A 340 35.94 19.66 11.30
C ASP A 340 37.09 19.42 10.30
N ILE A 341 37.12 18.26 9.67
CA ILE A 341 38.06 17.86 8.64
C ILE A 341 37.35 17.16 7.50
N SER A 342 37.79 17.35 6.28
CA SER A 342 37.21 16.79 5.07
C SER A 342 38.16 15.84 4.34
N GLY A 343 37.66 15.07 3.38
CA GLY A 343 38.47 14.26 2.48
C GLY A 343 39.51 15.10 1.69
N ASN A 344 39.17 16.37 1.36
CA ASN A 344 40.11 17.29 0.69
C ASN A 344 41.30 17.68 1.59
N ASP A 345 41.05 17.84 2.88
CA ASP A 345 42.16 18.09 3.83
C ASP A 345 43.11 16.88 3.88
N LEU A 346 42.57 15.65 3.85
CA LEU A 346 43.36 14.43 3.82
C LEU A 346 44.12 14.27 2.51
N LEU A 347 43.56 14.67 1.38
CA LEU A 347 44.28 14.75 0.11
C LEU A 347 45.50 15.70 0.20
N THR A 348 45.34 16.87 0.86
CA THR A 348 46.39 17.83 1.09
C THR A 348 47.47 17.29 2.01
N LEU A 349 47.14 16.41 2.96
CA LEU A 349 48.08 15.70 3.82
C LEU A 349 48.78 14.51 3.14
N GLY A 350 48.46 14.24 1.85
CA GLY A 350 49.13 13.23 1.04
C GLY A 350 48.42 11.86 0.97
N PHE A 351 47.27 11.68 1.65
CA PHE A 351 46.50 10.45 1.60
C PHE A 351 45.69 10.35 0.30
N LYS A 352 45.53 9.15 -0.26
CA LYS A 352 44.79 8.94 -1.53
C LYS A 352 44.03 7.62 -1.52
N GLY A 353 42.91 7.57 -2.28
CA GLY A 353 42.11 6.34 -2.45
C GLY A 353 41.34 5.94 -1.20
N GLU A 354 41.19 4.65 -0.97
CA GLU A 354 40.32 4.08 0.07
C GLU A 354 40.70 4.43 1.50
N ILE A 355 41.99 4.69 1.74
CA ILE A 355 42.52 5.05 3.08
C ILE A 355 41.85 6.33 3.62
N ILE A 356 41.41 7.26 2.74
CA ILE A 356 40.71 8.48 3.16
C ILE A 356 39.42 8.12 3.89
N GLY A 357 38.60 7.16 3.34
CA GLY A 357 37.39 6.70 3.97
C GLY A 357 37.64 6.01 5.31
N ILE A 358 38.70 5.21 5.41
CA ILE A 358 39.12 4.54 6.65
C ILE A 358 39.45 5.56 7.72
N ILE A 359 40.28 6.56 7.37
CA ILE A 359 40.67 7.64 8.30
C ILE A 359 39.46 8.42 8.77
N LEU A 360 38.58 8.85 7.86
CA LEU A 360 37.37 9.62 8.23
C LEU A 360 36.45 8.84 9.17
N ASN A 361 36.28 7.54 8.95
CA ASN A 361 35.48 6.71 9.84
C ASN A 361 36.14 6.54 11.22
N ASP A 362 37.44 6.40 11.28
CA ASP A 362 38.19 6.31 12.53
C ASP A 362 38.10 7.62 13.33
N LEU A 363 38.23 8.76 12.66
CA LEU A 363 38.05 10.08 13.26
C LEU A 363 36.63 10.29 13.77
N LEU A 364 35.63 9.86 13.00
CA LEU A 364 34.24 9.92 13.41
C LEU A 364 34.00 9.11 14.69
N ASN A 365 34.54 7.89 14.78
CA ASN A 365 34.43 7.06 15.98
C ASN A 365 35.07 7.74 17.20
N GLN A 366 36.20 8.41 17.06
CA GLN A 366 36.82 9.18 18.15
C GLN A 366 35.93 10.36 18.59
N CYS A 367 35.35 11.10 17.63
CA CYS A 367 34.45 12.23 17.93
C CYS A 367 33.12 11.82 18.52
N ILE A 368 32.62 10.62 18.18
CA ILE A 368 31.41 10.04 18.79
C ILE A 368 31.68 9.76 20.26
N ILE A 369 32.82 9.17 20.60
CA ILE A 369 33.20 8.83 21.98
C ILE A 369 33.48 10.10 22.79
N ASP A 370 34.32 11.02 22.28
CA ASP A 370 34.61 12.30 22.95
C ASP A 370 34.51 13.45 21.94
N PRO A 371 33.44 14.27 22.05
CA PRO A 371 33.20 15.41 21.15
C PRO A 371 34.34 16.46 21.11
N LYS A 372 35.18 16.50 22.11
CA LYS A 372 36.35 17.42 22.17
C LYS A 372 37.37 17.15 21.06
N TYR A 373 37.35 15.91 20.52
CA TYR A 373 38.24 15.58 19.38
C TYR A 373 37.81 16.28 18.09
N ASN A 374 36.57 16.74 17.94
CA ASN A 374 36.15 17.43 16.71
C ASN A 374 36.68 18.86 16.65
N ASN A 375 37.98 18.95 16.52
CA ASN A 375 38.72 20.19 16.26
C ASN A 375 39.79 19.88 15.22
N LYS A 376 39.89 20.67 14.17
CA LYS A 376 40.75 20.40 13.02
C LYS A 376 42.22 20.14 13.41
N ALA A 377 42.78 20.90 14.35
CA ALA A 377 44.14 20.73 14.80
C ALA A 377 44.32 19.37 15.52
N VAL A 378 43.42 19.02 16.43
CA VAL A 378 43.42 17.76 17.18
C VAL A 378 43.31 16.57 16.23
N LEU A 379 42.42 16.68 15.24
CA LEU A 379 42.19 15.62 14.24
C LEU A 379 43.42 15.41 13.37
N ILE A 380 44.12 16.51 12.96
CA ILE A 380 45.36 16.42 12.19
C ILE A 380 46.49 15.77 13.01
N ASP A 381 46.62 16.13 14.29
CA ASP A 381 47.64 15.53 15.18
C ASP A 381 47.36 14.03 15.39
N PHE A 382 46.10 13.64 15.55
CA PHE A 382 45.72 12.23 15.62
C PHE A 382 46.10 11.47 14.33
N ILE A 383 45.81 12.05 13.15
CA ILE A 383 46.16 11.45 11.86
C ILE A 383 47.67 11.24 11.75
N LYS A 384 48.45 12.28 12.09
CA LYS A 384 49.93 12.22 12.03
C LYS A 384 50.46 11.13 12.96
N SER A 385 49.90 11.01 14.17
CA SER A 385 50.37 10.03 15.14
C SER A 385 50.06 8.58 14.74
N LYS A 386 48.97 8.35 14.04
CA LYS A 386 48.46 7.00 13.74
C LYS A 386 48.77 6.54 12.30
N TYR A 387 48.79 7.46 11.33
CA TYR A 387 48.85 7.15 9.91
C TYR A 387 50.06 7.73 9.17
N SER A 388 50.88 8.54 9.82
CA SER A 388 52.18 8.99 9.25
C SER A 388 53.28 8.05 9.72
N ASN A 389 53.63 7.12 8.86
CA ASN A 389 54.85 6.34 8.95
C ASN A 389 55.92 6.97 8.04
#